data_dd352c222cbbf9afe422d9a49e694c7e
#
_entry.id   dd352c222cbbf9afe422d9a49e694c7e
#
_cell.length_a   1.000
_cell.length_b   1.000
_cell.length_c   1.000
_cell.angle_alpha   90.00
_cell.angle_beta   90.00
_cell.angle_gamma   90.00
#
_symmetry.space_group_name_H-M   'P 1'
#
loop_
_entity.id
_entity.type
_entity.pdbx_description
1 polymer ?
#
loop_
_entity_poly.entity_id
_entity_poly.type
_entity_poly.pdbx_seq_one_letter_code
_entity_poly.pdbx_strand_id
1 'polypeptide(L)'
;MYIIGINFSCEVINVDLIFCGIIDIVLVLLAIVFLIVGYKKGFIKKIISLVGIIIILIVSFIYCGQFANFLREHNIIYPDLESSIGANIAQKISEANISPEAGIKEFLTTGLNIPSFISGFIANGIINSHPELTNVEQMVSATTQYACQTIMNIISFFILAIGIFIIILIIKLIASVLRTNKFVRVVDGILGAVLYVTIFIAILCIVFTVISYCMDKEWFSPAKEWLTVDMQLDTDKFRLSKWIYEVNIIRRILNLFFG
;
A
#
# COMPACT_ATOMS: atom_id res chain seq x y z
N MET A 1 -22.00 37.73 -61.84
CA MET A 1 -20.73 37.89 -61.11
C MET A 1 -21.10 37.85 -59.62
N TYR A 2 -21.11 36.61 -59.05
CA TYR A 2 -21.48 36.38 -57.66
C TYR A 2 -20.20 36.43 -56.82
N ILE A 3 -20.10 37.39 -55.92
CA ILE A 3 -19.07 37.51 -54.93
C ILE A 3 -19.49 36.64 -53.75
N ILE A 4 -18.78 35.52 -53.57
CA ILE A 4 -18.94 34.68 -52.39
C ILE A 4 -18.28 35.41 -51.20
N GLY A 5 -19.09 36.00 -50.37
CA GLY A 5 -18.67 36.54 -49.07
C GLY A 5 -18.39 35.36 -48.11
N ILE A 6 -17.14 35.09 -47.86
CA ILE A 6 -16.73 34.20 -46.78
C ILE A 6 -16.85 35.00 -45.49
N ASN A 7 -17.99 34.79 -44.77
CA ASN A 7 -18.14 35.25 -43.40
C ASN A 7 -17.22 34.36 -42.52
N PHE A 8 -16.06 34.89 -42.23
CA PHE A 8 -15.28 34.43 -41.07
C PHE A 8 -16.03 34.91 -39.82
N SER A 9 -16.98 34.12 -39.35
CA SER A 9 -17.46 34.20 -37.98
C SER A 9 -16.24 33.86 -37.11
N CYS A 10 -15.60 34.90 -36.61
CA CYS A 10 -14.73 34.76 -35.45
C CYS A 10 -15.67 34.27 -34.34
N GLU A 11 -15.81 32.98 -34.18
CA GLU A 11 -16.29 32.40 -32.93
C GLU A 11 -15.37 32.93 -31.84
N VAL A 12 -15.86 33.97 -31.17
CA VAL A 12 -15.33 34.44 -29.91
C VAL A 12 -15.23 33.16 -29.06
N ILE A 13 -14.01 32.67 -28.87
CA ILE A 13 -13.73 31.60 -27.91
C ILE A 13 -14.35 32.12 -26.62
N ASN A 14 -15.47 31.53 -26.29
CA ASN A 14 -16.31 31.96 -25.19
C ASN A 14 -15.45 31.89 -23.93
N VAL A 15 -15.18 33.06 -23.35
CA VAL A 15 -14.33 33.23 -22.16
C VAL A 15 -14.96 32.56 -20.93
N ASP A 16 -16.13 31.93 -21.08
CA ASP A 16 -16.72 30.99 -20.09
C ASP A 16 -15.85 29.78 -19.76
N LEU A 17 -14.79 29.54 -20.54
CA LEU A 17 -13.74 28.54 -20.20
C LEU A 17 -12.86 28.97 -19.00
N ILE A 18 -12.95 30.21 -18.56
CA ILE A 18 -12.10 30.81 -17.51
C ILE A 18 -12.69 30.58 -16.10
N PHE A 19 -13.94 30.11 -15.99
CA PHE A 19 -14.47 29.65 -14.69
C PHE A 19 -14.18 28.18 -14.44
N CYS A 20 -12.91 27.81 -14.45
CA CYS A 20 -12.48 26.56 -13.86
C CYS A 20 -12.75 26.62 -12.35
N GLY A 21 -13.34 25.58 -11.77
CA GLY A 21 -13.42 25.46 -10.30
C GLY A 21 -12.03 25.48 -9.68
N ILE A 22 -11.93 25.79 -8.42
CA ILE A 22 -10.66 25.79 -7.69
C ILE A 22 -10.01 24.43 -7.80
N ILE A 23 -10.81 23.37 -7.72
CA ILE A 23 -10.33 21.97 -7.87
C ILE A 23 -9.71 21.75 -9.25
N ASP A 24 -10.35 22.22 -10.33
CA ASP A 24 -9.84 22.06 -11.69
C ASP A 24 -8.46 22.72 -11.86
N ILE A 25 -8.30 23.94 -11.32
CA ILE A 25 -7.02 24.66 -11.35
C ILE A 25 -5.95 23.88 -10.61
N VAL A 26 -6.25 23.38 -9.41
CA VAL A 26 -5.33 22.56 -8.61
C VAL A 26 -4.96 21.27 -9.35
N LEU A 27 -5.94 20.60 -9.96
CA LEU A 27 -5.71 19.37 -10.73
C LEU A 27 -4.78 19.61 -11.93
N VAL A 28 -5.00 20.68 -12.68
CA VAL A 28 -4.14 21.04 -13.82
C VAL A 28 -2.73 21.38 -13.36
N LEU A 29 -2.57 22.18 -12.30
CA LEU A 29 -1.26 22.52 -11.75
C LEU A 29 -0.51 21.25 -11.27
N LEU A 30 -1.20 20.37 -10.56
CA LEU A 30 -0.63 19.11 -10.14
C LEU A 30 -0.26 18.22 -11.32
N ALA A 31 -1.10 18.13 -12.36
CA ALA A 31 -0.79 17.36 -13.57
C ALA A 31 0.49 17.86 -14.25
N ILE A 32 0.67 19.19 -14.35
CA ILE A 32 1.88 19.81 -14.91
C ILE A 32 3.10 19.43 -14.04
N VAL A 33 2.98 19.51 -12.73
CA VAL A 33 4.06 19.13 -11.81
C VAL A 33 4.44 17.65 -12.01
N PHE A 34 3.45 16.75 -12.06
CA PHE A 34 3.70 15.32 -12.29
C PHE A 34 4.35 15.05 -13.64
N LEU A 35 3.93 15.77 -14.70
CA LEU A 35 4.52 15.69 -16.02
C LEU A 35 5.99 16.11 -16.00
N ILE A 36 6.33 17.25 -15.41
CA ILE A 36 7.71 17.76 -15.30
C ILE A 36 8.57 16.80 -14.45
N VAL A 37 8.05 16.35 -13.32
CA VAL A 37 8.76 15.41 -12.44
C VAL A 37 8.98 14.08 -13.15
N GLY A 38 7.96 13.58 -13.86
CA GLY A 38 8.05 12.34 -14.65
C GLY A 38 9.12 12.43 -15.74
N TYR A 39 9.14 13.52 -16.50
CA TYR A 39 10.15 13.75 -17.52
C TYR A 39 11.57 13.78 -16.94
N LYS A 40 11.76 14.50 -15.81
CA LYS A 40 13.07 14.60 -15.14
C LYS A 40 13.54 13.25 -14.55
N LYS A 41 12.66 12.52 -13.88
CA LYS A 41 12.99 11.24 -13.21
C LYS A 41 13.14 10.08 -14.21
N GLY A 42 12.38 10.10 -15.30
CA GLY A 42 12.37 9.11 -16.35
C GLY A 42 11.55 7.85 -16.02
N PHE A 43 11.23 7.11 -17.07
CA PHE A 43 10.42 5.89 -17.04
C PHE A 43 11.16 4.71 -16.43
N ILE A 44 12.39 4.44 -16.90
CA ILE A 44 13.19 3.26 -16.52
C ILE A 44 13.37 3.20 -15.01
N LYS A 45 13.80 4.30 -14.38
CA LYS A 45 14.03 4.34 -12.93
C LYS A 45 12.73 4.12 -12.13
N LYS A 46 11.59 4.63 -12.64
CA LYS A 46 10.30 4.48 -11.98
C LYS A 46 9.77 3.06 -12.10
N ILE A 47 9.88 2.45 -13.29
CA ILE A 47 9.49 1.04 -13.49
C ILE A 47 10.32 0.11 -12.62
N ILE A 48 11.66 0.26 -12.61
CA ILE A 48 12.52 -0.54 -11.71
C ILE A 48 12.09 -0.37 -10.25
N SER A 49 11.66 0.83 -9.85
CA SER A 49 11.17 1.07 -8.50
C SER A 49 9.84 0.37 -8.20
N LEU A 50 8.88 0.44 -9.12
CA LEU A 50 7.56 -0.18 -8.95
C LEU A 50 7.65 -1.71 -8.94
N VAL A 51 8.31 -2.26 -9.96
CA VAL A 51 8.52 -3.71 -10.06
C VAL A 51 9.39 -4.18 -8.90
N GLY A 52 10.39 -3.39 -8.51
CA GLY A 52 11.26 -3.69 -7.39
C GLY A 52 10.53 -3.83 -6.06
N ILE A 53 9.57 -2.97 -5.75
CA ILE A 53 8.76 -3.08 -4.53
C ILE A 53 7.97 -4.40 -4.55
N ILE A 54 7.37 -4.75 -5.68
CA ILE A 54 6.62 -6.00 -5.82
C ILE A 54 7.54 -7.21 -5.61
N ILE A 55 8.73 -7.19 -6.22
CA ILE A 55 9.73 -8.26 -6.05
C ILE A 55 10.18 -8.38 -4.59
N ILE A 56 10.47 -7.25 -3.92
CA ILE A 56 10.84 -7.24 -2.49
C ILE A 56 9.76 -7.95 -1.67
N LEU A 57 8.50 -7.56 -1.82
CA LEU A 57 7.40 -8.12 -1.04
C LEU A 57 7.22 -9.63 -1.32
N ILE A 58 7.15 -10.02 -2.59
CA ILE A 58 6.91 -11.42 -2.97
C ILE A 58 8.07 -12.30 -2.53
N VAL A 59 9.32 -11.93 -2.86
CA VAL A 59 10.49 -12.76 -2.56
C VAL A 59 10.72 -12.83 -1.06
N SER A 60 10.63 -11.71 -0.33
CA SER A 60 10.79 -11.73 1.12
C SER A 60 9.71 -12.54 1.81
N PHE A 61 8.45 -12.49 1.34
CA PHE A 61 7.37 -13.27 1.91
C PHE A 61 7.52 -14.78 1.66
N ILE A 62 7.91 -15.18 0.43
CA ILE A 62 8.07 -16.60 0.08
C ILE A 62 9.27 -17.22 0.81
N TYR A 63 10.38 -16.50 0.92
CA TYR A 63 11.64 -17.04 1.42
C TYR A 63 11.92 -16.74 2.90
N CYS A 64 11.11 -15.93 3.60
CA CYS A 64 11.33 -15.60 5.01
C CYS A 64 11.41 -16.82 5.91
N GLY A 65 10.53 -17.82 5.71
CA GLY A 65 10.55 -19.06 6.50
C GLY A 65 11.80 -19.91 6.27
N GLN A 66 12.24 -20.04 5.03
CA GLN A 66 13.46 -20.78 4.69
C GLN A 66 14.70 -20.09 5.27
N PHE A 67 14.76 -18.77 5.17
CA PHE A 67 15.85 -18.00 5.73
C PHE A 67 15.85 -17.98 7.27
N ALA A 68 14.67 -17.96 7.89
CA ALA A 68 14.53 -18.10 9.34
C ALA A 68 15.07 -19.47 9.83
N ASN A 69 14.76 -20.55 9.11
CA ASN A 69 15.31 -21.87 9.41
C ASN A 69 16.83 -21.91 9.26
N PHE A 70 17.37 -21.31 8.21
CA PHE A 70 18.82 -21.18 8.02
C PHE A 70 19.48 -20.44 9.20
N LEU A 71 18.91 -19.32 9.66
CA LEU A 71 19.43 -18.59 10.82
C LEU A 71 19.36 -19.41 12.09
N ARG A 72 18.31 -20.21 12.28
CA ARG A 72 18.14 -21.11 13.43
C ARG A 72 19.17 -22.23 13.43
N GLU A 73 19.39 -22.90 12.31
CA GLU A 73 20.38 -23.99 12.16
C GLU A 73 21.80 -23.51 12.45
N HIS A 74 22.10 -22.25 12.17
CA HIS A 74 23.41 -21.65 12.45
C HIS A 74 23.49 -20.94 13.80
N ASN A 75 22.46 -21.12 14.67
CA ASN A 75 22.37 -20.51 16.00
C ASN A 75 22.53 -18.97 16.00
N ILE A 76 22.10 -18.32 14.93
CA ILE A 76 22.17 -16.87 14.80
C ILE A 76 20.92 -16.28 15.48
N ILE A 77 21.10 -15.57 16.61
CA ILE A 77 20.05 -14.90 17.41
C ILE A 77 19.07 -15.87 18.10
N TYR A 78 18.84 -17.08 17.57
CA TYR A 78 17.79 -17.98 18.06
C TYR A 78 17.96 -18.40 19.52
N PRO A 79 19.14 -18.82 20.01
CA PRO A 79 19.33 -19.24 21.42
C PRO A 79 19.03 -18.13 22.42
N ASP A 80 19.47 -16.91 22.12
CA ASP A 80 19.25 -15.73 23.00
C ASP A 80 17.76 -15.36 23.02
N LEU A 81 17.09 -15.47 21.87
CA LEU A 81 15.67 -15.21 21.73
C LEU A 81 14.84 -16.24 22.50
N GLU A 82 15.15 -17.53 22.37
CA GLU A 82 14.45 -18.62 23.02
C GLU A 82 14.59 -18.53 24.54
N SER A 83 15.78 -18.26 25.05
CA SER A 83 16.02 -18.10 26.49
C SER A 83 15.27 -16.89 27.06
N SER A 84 15.31 -15.75 26.38
CA SER A 84 14.63 -14.52 26.81
C SER A 84 13.11 -14.66 26.79
N ILE A 85 12.54 -15.18 25.71
CA ILE A 85 11.09 -15.33 25.55
C ILE A 85 10.57 -16.42 26.47
N GLY A 86 11.25 -17.57 26.56
CA GLY A 86 10.87 -18.66 27.44
C GLY A 86 10.84 -18.26 28.92
N ALA A 87 11.86 -17.55 29.38
CA ALA A 87 11.90 -17.02 30.75
C ALA A 87 10.74 -16.04 31.03
N ASN A 88 10.45 -15.11 30.12
CA ASN A 88 9.34 -14.17 30.27
C ASN A 88 7.97 -14.86 30.25
N ILE A 89 7.76 -15.84 29.38
CA ILE A 89 6.51 -16.60 29.34
C ILE A 89 6.35 -17.42 30.62
N ALA A 90 7.37 -18.15 31.06
CA ALA A 90 7.34 -18.95 32.28
C ALA A 90 7.05 -18.10 33.53
N GLN A 91 7.66 -16.92 33.64
CA GLN A 91 7.41 -15.99 34.72
C GLN A 91 5.95 -15.52 34.76
N LYS A 92 5.43 -15.04 33.65
CA LYS A 92 4.03 -14.57 33.57
C LYS A 92 3.02 -15.66 33.92
N ILE A 93 3.30 -16.89 33.57
CA ILE A 93 2.41 -18.02 33.86
C ILE A 93 2.46 -18.39 35.33
N SER A 94 3.65 -18.38 35.97
CA SER A 94 3.77 -18.60 37.39
C SER A 94 2.99 -17.54 38.22
N GLU A 95 2.95 -16.30 37.73
CA GLU A 95 2.19 -15.20 38.35
C GLU A 95 0.67 -15.33 38.13
N ALA A 96 0.25 -15.86 36.99
CA ALA A 96 -1.16 -15.94 36.62
C ALA A 96 -1.93 -17.14 37.22
N ASN A 97 -1.25 -18.07 37.90
CA ASN A 97 -1.82 -19.23 38.60
C ASN A 97 -2.81 -20.03 37.74
N ILE A 98 -2.44 -20.34 36.49
CA ILE A 98 -3.31 -20.97 35.50
C ILE A 98 -3.48 -22.45 35.80
N SER A 99 -4.74 -22.94 35.74
CA SER A 99 -5.08 -24.34 35.90
C SER A 99 -4.45 -25.19 34.78
N PRO A 100 -3.91 -26.37 35.08
CA PRO A 100 -3.40 -27.30 34.07
C PRO A 100 -4.42 -27.75 33.01
N GLU A 101 -5.72 -27.64 33.33
CA GLU A 101 -6.84 -27.98 32.44
C GLU A 101 -7.22 -26.86 31.48
N ALA A 102 -6.62 -25.66 31.64
CA ALA A 102 -6.89 -24.53 30.78
C ALA A 102 -6.41 -24.81 29.36
N GLY A 103 -7.27 -24.61 28.39
CA GLY A 103 -6.91 -24.73 26.98
C GLY A 103 -5.91 -23.65 26.55
N ILE A 104 -5.12 -23.92 25.51
CA ILE A 104 -4.09 -23.00 24.99
C ILE A 104 -4.61 -21.55 24.73
N LYS A 105 -5.88 -21.40 24.34
CA LYS A 105 -6.48 -20.09 24.14
C LYS A 105 -6.66 -19.33 25.45
N GLU A 106 -7.11 -20.02 26.51
CA GLU A 106 -7.28 -19.43 27.84
C GLU A 106 -5.90 -19.09 28.45
N PHE A 107 -4.93 -19.97 28.26
CA PHE A 107 -3.55 -19.72 28.59
C PHE A 107 -2.99 -18.43 27.96
N LEU A 108 -3.25 -18.19 26.65
CA LEU A 108 -2.82 -16.99 25.96
C LEU A 108 -3.57 -15.73 26.42
N THR A 109 -4.87 -15.84 26.68
CA THR A 109 -5.69 -14.68 27.09
C THR A 109 -5.47 -14.29 28.53
N THR A 110 -5.49 -15.25 29.46
CA THR A 110 -5.42 -15.01 30.90
C THR A 110 -3.97 -14.96 31.39
N GLY A 111 -3.14 -15.91 30.92
CA GLY A 111 -1.76 -16.00 31.34
C GLY A 111 -0.85 -14.96 30.73
N LEU A 112 -0.97 -14.73 29.42
CA LEU A 112 -0.12 -13.78 28.69
C LEU A 112 -0.81 -12.43 28.41
N ASN A 113 -2.07 -12.27 28.82
CA ASN A 113 -2.84 -11.04 28.62
C ASN A 113 -2.98 -10.62 27.14
N ILE A 114 -3.04 -11.61 26.23
CA ILE A 114 -3.18 -11.38 24.80
C ILE A 114 -4.66 -11.16 24.46
N PRO A 115 -5.01 -10.11 23.69
CA PRO A 115 -6.39 -9.88 23.27
C PRO A 115 -7.01 -11.09 22.59
N SER A 116 -8.27 -11.40 22.93
CA SER A 116 -8.98 -12.64 22.53
C SER A 116 -9.03 -12.88 21.02
N PHE A 117 -9.07 -11.81 20.20
CA PHE A 117 -9.06 -11.93 18.74
C PHE A 117 -7.70 -12.38 18.19
N ILE A 118 -6.59 -12.01 18.85
CA ILE A 118 -5.22 -12.44 18.46
C ILE A 118 -4.94 -13.83 19.03
N SER A 119 -5.35 -14.11 20.28
CA SER A 119 -5.10 -15.39 20.92
C SER A 119 -5.70 -16.56 20.16
N GLY A 120 -6.81 -16.37 19.46
CA GLY A 120 -7.41 -17.39 18.61
C GLY A 120 -6.51 -17.78 17.42
N PHE A 121 -5.89 -16.82 16.76
CA PHE A 121 -4.93 -17.10 15.66
C PHE A 121 -3.68 -17.79 16.17
N ILE A 122 -3.13 -17.32 17.28
CA ILE A 122 -1.93 -17.91 17.89
C ILE A 122 -2.23 -19.33 18.37
N ALA A 123 -3.35 -19.55 19.07
CA ALA A 123 -3.77 -20.85 19.55
C ALA A 123 -3.89 -21.88 18.42
N ASN A 124 -4.54 -21.50 17.32
CA ASN A 124 -4.67 -22.35 16.15
C ASN A 124 -3.30 -22.68 15.54
N GLY A 125 -2.38 -21.72 15.46
CA GLY A 125 -1.03 -21.94 14.98
C GLY A 125 -0.23 -22.90 15.85
N ILE A 126 -0.36 -22.80 17.18
CA ILE A 126 0.31 -23.69 18.16
C ILE A 126 -0.28 -25.09 18.10
N ILE A 127 -1.61 -25.24 18.12
CA ILE A 127 -2.31 -26.53 18.07
C ILE A 127 -1.98 -27.28 16.78
N ASN A 128 -1.93 -26.59 15.64
CA ASN A 128 -1.57 -27.21 14.36
C ASN A 128 -0.14 -27.74 14.34
N SER A 129 0.77 -27.10 15.10
CA SER A 129 2.17 -27.53 15.19
C SER A 129 2.42 -28.56 16.30
N HIS A 130 1.59 -28.55 17.36
CA HIS A 130 1.73 -29.37 18.56
C HIS A 130 0.35 -29.87 19.01
N PRO A 131 -0.20 -30.93 18.40
CA PRO A 131 -1.58 -31.38 18.67
C PRO A 131 -1.79 -32.00 20.08
N GLU A 132 -0.72 -32.40 20.76
CA GLU A 132 -0.80 -33.09 22.06
C GLU A 132 -0.30 -32.24 23.23
N LEU A 133 -0.99 -31.11 23.49
CA LEU A 133 -0.68 -30.24 24.63
C LEU A 133 -1.54 -30.63 25.84
N THR A 134 -0.96 -31.38 26.77
CA THR A 134 -1.66 -31.95 27.94
C THR A 134 -1.31 -31.27 29.26
N ASN A 135 -0.22 -30.51 29.33
CA ASN A 135 0.19 -29.83 30.55
C ASN A 135 0.72 -28.40 30.30
N VAL A 136 0.80 -27.60 31.38
CA VAL A 136 1.23 -26.18 31.29
C VAL A 136 2.66 -26.04 30.77
N GLU A 137 3.55 -26.98 31.12
CA GLU A 137 4.95 -26.96 30.71
C GLU A 137 5.10 -27.14 29.19
N GLN A 138 4.30 -28.03 28.59
CA GLN A 138 4.21 -28.20 27.14
C GLN A 138 3.61 -26.98 26.46
N MET A 139 2.60 -26.34 27.06
CA MET A 139 2.01 -25.09 26.55
C MET A 139 3.03 -23.94 26.55
N VAL A 140 3.83 -23.80 27.61
CA VAL A 140 4.94 -22.85 27.70
C VAL A 140 5.94 -23.08 26.59
N SER A 141 6.41 -24.32 26.46
CA SER A 141 7.42 -24.70 25.45
C SER A 141 6.91 -24.44 24.02
N ALA A 142 5.71 -24.92 23.71
CA ALA A 142 5.10 -24.75 22.39
C ALA A 142 4.84 -23.25 22.05
N THR A 143 4.38 -22.47 23.04
CA THR A 143 4.18 -21.04 22.86
C THR A 143 5.50 -20.30 22.65
N THR A 144 6.54 -20.65 23.41
CA THR A 144 7.89 -20.10 23.26
C THR A 144 8.42 -20.39 21.87
N GLN A 145 8.33 -21.63 21.43
CA GLN A 145 8.82 -22.05 20.11
C GLN A 145 8.05 -21.35 18.98
N TYR A 146 6.72 -21.24 19.08
CA TYR A 146 5.91 -20.54 18.10
C TYR A 146 6.23 -19.04 18.05
N ALA A 147 6.39 -18.40 19.22
CA ALA A 147 6.78 -16.99 19.31
C ALA A 147 8.17 -16.75 18.71
N CYS A 148 9.15 -17.57 19.06
CA CYS A 148 10.51 -17.50 18.50
C CYS A 148 10.49 -17.67 16.98
N GLN A 149 9.77 -18.66 16.46
CA GLN A 149 9.67 -18.90 15.02
C GLN A 149 9.01 -17.72 14.30
N THR A 150 7.95 -17.15 14.89
CA THR A 150 7.27 -15.98 14.33
C THR A 150 8.19 -14.76 14.28
N ILE A 151 8.92 -14.49 15.36
CA ILE A 151 9.88 -13.37 15.42
C ILE A 151 11.03 -13.61 14.42
N MET A 152 11.55 -14.82 14.34
CA MET A 152 12.58 -15.15 13.35
C MET A 152 12.10 -14.98 11.91
N ASN A 153 10.85 -15.34 11.61
CA ASN A 153 10.25 -15.09 10.28
C ASN A 153 10.15 -13.59 9.98
N ILE A 154 9.75 -12.76 10.97
CA ILE A 154 9.67 -11.30 10.82
C ILE A 154 11.07 -10.72 10.59
N ILE A 155 12.06 -11.09 11.40
CA ILE A 155 13.45 -10.64 11.25
C ILE A 155 13.98 -11.03 9.87
N SER A 156 13.76 -12.27 9.47
CA SER A 156 14.18 -12.81 8.16
C SER A 156 13.53 -12.06 7.00
N PHE A 157 12.25 -11.74 7.13
CA PHE A 157 11.54 -10.93 6.13
C PHE A 157 12.22 -9.56 5.93
N PHE A 158 12.54 -8.85 7.02
CA PHE A 158 13.19 -7.55 6.93
C PHE A 158 14.62 -7.63 6.40
N ILE A 159 15.40 -8.63 6.80
CA ILE A 159 16.76 -8.82 6.29
C ILE A 159 16.74 -9.09 4.78
N LEU A 160 15.86 -9.97 4.31
CA LEU A 160 15.70 -10.25 2.89
C LEU A 160 15.19 -9.00 2.13
N ALA A 161 14.21 -8.28 2.69
CA ALA A 161 13.69 -7.06 2.08
C ALA A 161 14.79 -6.00 1.91
N ILE A 162 15.63 -5.79 2.92
CA ILE A 162 16.76 -4.85 2.86
C ILE A 162 17.80 -5.33 1.83
N GLY A 163 18.14 -6.62 1.81
CA GLY A 163 19.08 -7.18 0.86
C GLY A 163 18.63 -6.98 -0.59
N ILE A 164 17.38 -7.32 -0.89
CA ILE A 164 16.80 -7.14 -2.23
C ILE A 164 16.69 -5.65 -2.59
N PHE A 165 16.33 -4.80 -1.62
CA PHE A 165 16.28 -3.35 -1.82
C PHE A 165 17.64 -2.79 -2.25
N ILE A 166 18.75 -3.23 -1.63
CA ILE A 166 20.11 -2.84 -2.00
C ILE A 166 20.42 -3.27 -3.44
N ILE A 167 20.06 -4.49 -3.82
CA ILE A 167 20.24 -5.00 -5.19
C ILE A 167 19.48 -4.11 -6.18
N ILE A 168 18.24 -3.74 -5.90
CA ILE A 168 17.43 -2.86 -6.73
C ILE A 168 18.05 -1.45 -6.83
N LEU A 169 18.65 -0.94 -5.75
CA LEU A 169 19.37 0.33 -5.80
C LEU A 169 20.58 0.25 -6.77
N ILE A 170 21.33 -0.84 -6.72
CA ILE A 170 22.46 -1.07 -7.66
C ILE A 170 21.95 -1.12 -9.10
N ILE A 171 20.87 -1.84 -9.37
CA ILE A 171 20.25 -1.90 -10.72
C ILE A 171 19.83 -0.50 -11.17
N LYS A 172 19.24 0.34 -10.30
CA LYS A 172 18.89 1.73 -10.61
C LYS A 172 20.11 2.60 -10.94
N LEU A 173 21.22 2.39 -10.24
CA LEU A 173 22.47 3.09 -10.53
C LEU A 173 22.99 2.71 -11.93
N ILE A 174 23.03 1.43 -12.25
CA ILE A 174 23.42 0.92 -13.57
C ILE A 174 22.49 1.48 -14.66
N ALA A 175 21.17 1.42 -14.45
CA ALA A 175 20.18 1.97 -15.38
C ALA A 175 20.34 3.48 -15.59
N SER A 176 20.89 4.21 -14.61
CA SER A 176 21.14 5.65 -14.76
C SER A 176 22.22 5.96 -15.80
N VAL A 177 23.16 5.06 -16.01
CA VAL A 177 24.23 5.20 -17.01
C VAL A 177 23.65 5.15 -18.43
N LEU A 178 22.58 4.37 -18.66
CA LEU A 178 21.91 4.30 -19.96
C LEU A 178 21.33 5.65 -20.40
N ARG A 179 20.99 6.54 -19.48
CA ARG A 179 20.48 7.90 -19.76
C ARG A 179 21.56 8.89 -20.18
N THR A 180 22.81 8.48 -20.28
CA THR A 180 23.90 9.33 -20.78
C THR A 180 23.71 9.65 -22.26
N ASN A 181 23.12 8.74 -23.02
CA ASN A 181 22.77 8.97 -24.43
C ASN A 181 21.57 9.96 -24.49
N LYS A 182 21.74 11.03 -25.30
CA LYS A 182 20.73 12.09 -25.47
C LYS A 182 19.37 11.54 -25.96
N PHE A 183 19.40 10.63 -26.94
CA PHE A 183 18.18 10.03 -27.49
C PHE A 183 17.44 9.21 -26.43
N VAL A 184 18.13 8.32 -25.73
CA VAL A 184 17.55 7.51 -24.65
C VAL A 184 16.96 8.40 -23.56
N ARG A 185 17.63 9.50 -23.21
CA ARG A 185 17.15 10.46 -22.19
C ARG A 185 15.81 11.09 -22.58
N VAL A 186 15.65 11.50 -23.85
CA VAL A 186 14.42 12.13 -24.34
C VAL A 186 13.27 11.12 -24.32
N VAL A 187 13.47 9.93 -24.91
CA VAL A 187 12.46 8.88 -24.95
C VAL A 187 12.07 8.44 -23.54
N ASP A 188 13.04 8.17 -22.67
CA ASP A 188 12.81 7.80 -21.26
C ASP A 188 12.11 8.92 -20.50
N GLY A 189 12.40 10.18 -20.79
CA GLY A 189 11.72 11.34 -20.23
C GLY A 189 10.25 11.42 -20.63
N ILE A 190 9.94 11.26 -21.92
CA ILE A 190 8.57 11.28 -22.43
C ILE A 190 7.75 10.15 -21.83
N LEU A 191 8.27 8.91 -21.86
CA LEU A 191 7.63 7.77 -21.26
C LEU A 191 7.45 7.94 -19.75
N GLY A 192 8.45 8.56 -19.09
CA GLY A 192 8.37 8.91 -17.67
C GLY A 192 7.25 9.91 -17.38
N ALA A 193 7.11 10.95 -18.21
CA ALA A 193 6.02 11.92 -18.08
C ALA A 193 4.64 11.23 -18.18
N VAL A 194 4.44 10.40 -19.20
CA VAL A 194 3.20 9.63 -19.39
C VAL A 194 2.91 8.73 -18.18
N LEU A 195 3.91 7.97 -17.71
CA LEU A 195 3.76 7.10 -16.55
C LEU A 195 3.36 7.87 -15.28
N TYR A 196 4.00 9.03 -15.02
CA TYR A 196 3.69 9.82 -13.84
C TYR A 196 2.30 10.43 -13.90
N VAL A 197 1.84 10.87 -15.08
CA VAL A 197 0.46 11.36 -15.27
C VAL A 197 -0.53 10.22 -15.07
N THR A 198 -0.24 9.02 -15.57
CA THR A 198 -1.10 7.84 -15.34
C THR A 198 -1.21 7.50 -13.85
N ILE A 199 -0.09 7.52 -13.11
CA ILE A 199 -0.10 7.33 -11.65
C ILE A 199 -0.92 8.42 -10.96
N PHE A 200 -0.78 9.68 -11.38
CA PHE A 200 -1.56 10.79 -10.85
C PHE A 200 -3.06 10.58 -11.05
N ILE A 201 -3.50 10.20 -12.25
CA ILE A 201 -4.89 9.89 -12.54
C ILE A 201 -5.39 8.74 -11.66
N ALA A 202 -4.59 7.68 -11.48
CA ALA A 202 -4.95 6.56 -10.61
C ALA A 202 -5.14 7.00 -9.14
N ILE A 203 -4.25 7.87 -8.63
CA ILE A 203 -4.38 8.46 -7.29
C ILE A 203 -5.65 9.29 -7.19
N LEU A 204 -5.95 10.12 -8.20
CA LEU A 204 -7.18 10.91 -8.24
C LEU A 204 -8.44 10.03 -8.22
N CYS A 205 -8.45 8.95 -8.97
CA CYS A 205 -9.56 7.99 -8.95
C CYS A 205 -9.77 7.40 -7.54
N ILE A 206 -8.69 7.08 -6.81
CA ILE A 206 -8.79 6.61 -5.42
C ILE A 206 -9.35 7.72 -4.52
N VAL A 207 -8.81 8.92 -4.60
CA VAL A 207 -9.25 10.07 -3.79
C VAL A 207 -10.73 10.37 -4.03
N PHE A 208 -11.15 10.47 -5.30
CA PHE A 208 -12.55 10.71 -5.62
C PHE A 208 -13.48 9.56 -5.24
N THR A 209 -13.00 8.32 -5.25
CA THR A 209 -13.77 7.18 -4.71
C THR A 209 -14.00 7.36 -3.21
N VAL A 210 -12.96 7.69 -2.44
CA VAL A 210 -13.10 7.95 -1.00
C VAL A 210 -14.06 9.12 -0.75
N ILE A 211 -13.91 10.23 -1.47
CA ILE A 211 -14.81 11.38 -1.39
C ILE A 211 -16.26 10.95 -1.66
N SER A 212 -16.49 10.15 -2.71
CA SER A 212 -17.84 9.65 -3.03
C SER A 212 -18.48 8.89 -1.89
N TYR A 213 -17.74 8.04 -1.17
CA TYR A 213 -18.25 7.34 0.01
C TYR A 213 -18.47 8.27 1.22
N CYS A 214 -17.67 9.34 1.34
CA CYS A 214 -17.84 10.33 2.39
C CYS A 214 -19.04 11.25 2.15
N MET A 215 -19.43 11.48 0.89
CA MET A 215 -20.56 12.36 0.55
C MET A 215 -21.91 11.92 1.14
N ASP A 216 -22.05 10.63 1.48
CA ASP A 216 -23.27 10.09 2.08
C ASP A 216 -23.28 10.19 3.62
N LYS A 217 -22.24 10.78 4.22
CA LYS A 217 -22.10 10.93 5.67
C LYS A 217 -22.49 12.33 6.13
N GLU A 218 -23.29 12.43 7.22
CA GLU A 218 -23.76 13.71 7.77
C GLU A 218 -22.61 14.66 8.14
N TRP A 219 -21.52 14.13 8.71
CA TRP A 219 -20.36 14.94 9.09
C TRP A 219 -19.63 15.58 7.90
N PHE A 220 -19.85 15.08 6.68
CA PHE A 220 -19.23 15.58 5.46
C PHE A 220 -20.10 16.61 4.72
N SER A 221 -21.31 16.91 5.21
CA SER A 221 -22.28 17.79 4.57
C SER A 221 -21.70 19.15 4.13
N PRO A 222 -20.94 19.92 4.95
CA PRO A 222 -20.39 21.20 4.54
C PRO A 222 -19.40 21.08 3.37
N ALA A 223 -18.58 20.02 3.37
CA ALA A 223 -17.64 19.75 2.29
C ALA A 223 -18.36 19.30 1.01
N LYS A 224 -19.45 18.53 1.15
CA LYS A 224 -20.29 18.08 0.04
C LYS A 224 -20.89 19.28 -0.71
N GLU A 225 -21.49 20.24 0.00
CA GLU A 225 -22.06 21.43 -0.60
C GLU A 225 -21.01 22.21 -1.41
N TRP A 226 -19.84 22.44 -0.81
CA TRP A 226 -18.75 23.14 -1.49
C TRP A 226 -18.25 22.38 -2.72
N LEU A 227 -18.04 21.06 -2.62
CA LEU A 227 -17.60 20.21 -3.73
C LEU A 227 -18.62 20.19 -4.87
N THR A 228 -19.92 20.10 -4.55
CA THR A 228 -21.00 20.08 -5.53
C THR A 228 -21.03 21.38 -6.33
N VAL A 229 -20.82 22.52 -5.67
CA VAL A 229 -20.77 23.85 -6.32
C VAL A 229 -19.50 24.00 -7.15
N ASP A 230 -18.31 23.68 -6.60
CA ASP A 230 -17.02 23.87 -7.29
C ASP A 230 -16.88 22.95 -8.51
N MET A 231 -17.25 21.69 -8.37
CA MET A 231 -17.23 20.70 -9.45
C MET A 231 -18.45 20.78 -10.37
N GLN A 232 -19.47 21.56 -10.01
CA GLN A 232 -20.74 21.69 -10.72
C GLN A 232 -21.43 20.35 -11.01
N LEU A 233 -21.52 19.49 -10.00
CA LEU A 233 -22.05 18.13 -10.15
C LEU A 233 -23.51 18.09 -10.61
N ASP A 234 -24.31 19.10 -10.22
CA ASP A 234 -25.75 19.20 -10.52
C ASP A 234 -26.06 19.98 -11.81
N THR A 235 -25.05 20.32 -12.60
CA THR A 235 -25.23 21.11 -13.84
C THR A 235 -24.70 20.33 -15.04
N ASP A 236 -25.15 20.69 -16.26
CA ASP A 236 -24.65 20.06 -17.51
C ASP A 236 -23.31 20.65 -17.99
N LYS A 237 -22.73 21.60 -17.23
CA LYS A 237 -21.46 22.23 -17.62
C LYS A 237 -20.31 21.25 -17.45
N PHE A 238 -19.39 21.28 -18.41
CA PHE A 238 -18.18 20.46 -18.36
C PHE A 238 -17.19 21.01 -17.31
N ARG A 239 -16.72 20.13 -16.43
CA ARG A 239 -15.63 20.36 -15.49
C ARG A 239 -14.69 19.15 -15.53
N LEU A 240 -13.40 19.39 -15.48
CA LEU A 240 -12.40 18.30 -15.48
C LEU A 240 -12.55 17.42 -14.25
N SER A 241 -12.72 18.02 -13.08
CA SER A 241 -12.95 17.33 -11.81
C SER A 241 -14.22 16.49 -11.84
N LYS A 242 -15.34 17.06 -12.35
CA LYS A 242 -16.59 16.32 -12.56
C LYS A 242 -16.40 15.13 -13.48
N TRP A 243 -15.76 15.32 -14.62
CA TRP A 243 -15.52 14.25 -15.58
C TRP A 243 -14.72 13.10 -14.96
N ILE A 244 -13.61 13.40 -14.23
CA ILE A 244 -12.81 12.39 -13.54
C ILE A 244 -13.65 11.69 -12.46
N TYR A 245 -14.49 12.42 -11.74
CA TYR A 245 -15.37 11.87 -10.70
C TYR A 245 -16.42 10.90 -11.28
N GLU A 246 -17.06 11.25 -12.39
CA GLU A 246 -18.13 10.46 -13.04
C GLU A 246 -17.57 9.22 -13.77
N VAL A 247 -16.44 9.38 -14.48
CA VAL A 247 -15.79 8.29 -15.24
C VAL A 247 -14.98 7.36 -14.35
N ASN A 248 -14.90 7.63 -13.05
CA ASN A 248 -14.07 6.91 -12.09
C ASN A 248 -14.23 5.38 -12.18
N ILE A 249 -13.22 4.72 -12.78
CA ILE A 249 -13.20 3.28 -13.04
C ILE A 249 -13.19 2.50 -11.73
N ILE A 250 -12.49 2.98 -10.70
CA ILE A 250 -12.37 2.30 -9.40
C ILE A 250 -13.75 2.24 -8.73
N ARG A 251 -14.48 3.33 -8.73
CA ARG A 251 -15.85 3.38 -8.20
C ARG A 251 -16.77 2.41 -8.94
N ARG A 252 -16.67 2.34 -10.27
CA ARG A 252 -17.47 1.39 -11.08
C ARG A 252 -17.16 -0.06 -10.74
N ILE A 253 -15.88 -0.40 -10.57
CA ILE A 253 -15.44 -1.74 -10.18
C ILE A 253 -15.97 -2.08 -8.78
N LEU A 254 -15.81 -1.18 -7.81
CA LEU A 254 -16.29 -1.42 -6.44
C LEU A 254 -17.80 -1.62 -6.38
N ASN A 255 -18.57 -0.83 -7.14
CA ASN A 255 -20.02 -1.01 -7.22
C ASN A 255 -20.44 -2.32 -7.88
N LEU A 256 -19.62 -2.94 -8.74
CA LEU A 256 -19.85 -4.26 -9.30
C LEU A 256 -19.64 -5.41 -8.31
N PHE A 257 -18.75 -5.22 -7.31
CA PHE A 257 -18.42 -6.28 -6.33
C PHE A 257 -19.12 -6.12 -4.99
N PHE A 258 -19.51 -4.92 -4.62
CA PHE A 258 -20.00 -4.58 -3.27
C PHE A 258 -21.31 -3.76 -3.27
N GLY A 259 -21.88 -3.44 -4.45
CA GLY A 259 -23.11 -2.67 -4.63
C GLY A 259 -24.40 -3.49 -4.69
#